data_1cfbba4d738596dd7e28ce548f8d0d66
#
_entry.id   1cfbba4d738596dd7e28ce548f8d0d66
#
_cell.length_a   1.000
_cell.length_b   1.000
_cell.length_c   1.000
_cell.angle_alpha   90.00
_cell.angle_beta   90.00
_cell.angle_gamma   90.00
#
_symmetry.space_group_name_H-M   'P 1'
#
loop_
_entity.id
_entity.type
_entity.pdbx_description
1 polymer ?
#
loop_
_entity_poly.entity_id
_entity_poly.type
_entity_poly.pdbx_seq_one_letter_code
_entity_poly.pdbx_strand_id
1 'polypeptide(L)'
;MELKKNSIYTIEITDMGNEGEGIGHLSLSDVANNKTGTDISAKASSEDGNNMQNITVFVKDTVIGDVAEISIMKAKKSIAYGRLVRLITPSPYRVTPVCPIAKSCGGCSLQHISYEKQLEYKWNKVRECLRRIGKIENPDTLMEPIYGMKEPY
;
A
#
# COMPACT_ATOMS: atom_id res chain seq x y z
N MET A 1 7.64 -14.82 -16.86
CA MET A 1 7.75 -13.44 -17.34
C MET A 1 8.25 -12.61 -16.15
N GLU A 2 9.30 -11.82 -16.31
CA GLU A 2 9.88 -11.07 -15.20
C GLU A 2 9.61 -9.58 -15.37
N LEU A 3 9.27 -8.90 -14.27
CA LEU A 3 9.20 -7.44 -14.23
C LEU A 3 10.58 -6.84 -14.52
N LYS A 4 10.67 -5.99 -15.53
CA LYS A 4 11.91 -5.31 -15.86
C LYS A 4 12.14 -4.11 -14.93
N LYS A 5 13.38 -3.93 -14.48
CA LYS A 5 13.79 -2.75 -13.73
C LYS A 5 13.52 -1.47 -14.55
N ASN A 6 13.06 -0.42 -13.88
CA ASN A 6 12.68 0.89 -14.45
C ASN A 6 11.43 0.88 -15.33
N SER A 7 10.72 -0.25 -15.49
CA SER A 7 9.40 -0.23 -16.15
C SER A 7 8.38 0.50 -15.28
N ILE A 8 7.47 1.20 -15.94
CA ILE A 8 6.42 2.01 -15.29
C ILE A 8 5.10 1.23 -15.39
N TYR A 9 4.38 1.16 -14.29
CA TYR A 9 3.06 0.55 -14.17
C TYR A 9 2.12 1.44 -13.38
N THR A 10 0.84 1.36 -13.69
CA THR A 10 -0.22 1.96 -12.88
C THR A 10 -0.75 0.90 -11.94
N ILE A 11 -0.81 1.21 -10.65
CA ILE A 11 -1.37 0.32 -9.63
C ILE A 11 -2.28 1.07 -8.68
N GLU A 12 -3.25 0.35 -8.12
CA GLU A 12 -4.02 0.78 -6.97
C GLU A 12 -3.38 0.26 -5.69
N ILE A 13 -3.32 1.11 -4.68
CA ILE A 13 -2.81 0.75 -3.35
C ILE A 13 -3.98 0.24 -2.52
N THR A 14 -3.98 -1.04 -2.24
CA THR A 14 -5.07 -1.75 -1.56
C THR A 14 -4.79 -2.07 -0.10
N ASP A 15 -3.51 -2.05 0.31
CA ASP A 15 -3.10 -2.38 1.68
C ASP A 15 -1.84 -1.61 2.07
N MET A 16 -1.39 -1.78 3.31
CA MET A 16 -0.15 -1.17 3.82
C MET A 16 0.75 -2.21 4.48
N GLY A 17 2.02 -2.13 4.16
CA GLY A 17 3.08 -2.98 4.70
C GLY A 17 3.54 -2.56 6.09
N ASN A 18 4.44 -3.37 6.66
CA ASN A 18 4.87 -3.20 8.05
C ASN A 18 5.68 -1.93 8.34
N GLU A 19 6.30 -1.35 7.33
CA GLU A 19 7.11 -0.13 7.46
C GLU A 19 6.36 1.13 7.01
N GLY A 20 5.04 0.99 6.69
CA GLY A 20 4.21 2.10 6.24
C GLY A 20 4.24 2.33 4.73
N GLU A 21 4.83 1.41 3.97
CA GLU A 21 4.75 1.38 2.52
C GLU A 21 3.38 0.90 2.06
N GLY A 22 2.85 1.47 0.98
CA GLY A 22 1.63 0.96 0.36
C GLY A 22 1.88 -0.34 -0.39
N ILE A 23 0.89 -1.20 -0.43
CA ILE A 23 0.89 -2.48 -1.14
C ILE A 23 -0.14 -2.43 -2.25
N GLY A 24 0.29 -2.77 -3.46
CA GLY A 24 -0.59 -3.01 -4.60
C GLY A 24 -0.23 -4.31 -5.30
N HIS A 25 -1.03 -4.71 -6.26
CA HIS A 25 -0.86 -5.96 -6.99
C HIS A 25 -0.80 -5.70 -8.50
N LEU A 26 0.12 -6.38 -9.17
CA LEU A 26 0.21 -6.42 -10.62
C LEU A 26 -0.12 -7.83 -11.08
N SER A 27 -1.07 -7.95 -12.03
CA SER A 27 -1.32 -9.21 -12.70
C SER A 27 -0.29 -9.44 -13.81
N LEU A 28 -0.07 -10.70 -14.19
CA LEU A 28 0.81 -11.02 -15.33
C LEU A 28 0.27 -10.47 -16.66
N SER A 29 -1.04 -10.26 -16.77
CA SER A 29 -1.66 -9.59 -17.93
C SER A 29 -1.27 -8.12 -18.02
N ASP A 30 -1.17 -7.41 -16.89
CA ASP A 30 -0.74 -6.01 -16.85
C ASP A 30 0.73 -5.88 -17.25
N VAL A 31 1.54 -6.87 -16.85
CA VAL A 31 2.96 -6.95 -17.23
C VAL A 31 3.13 -7.24 -18.73
N ALA A 32 2.26 -8.07 -19.32
CA ALA A 32 2.33 -8.42 -20.74
C ALA A 32 1.92 -7.28 -21.67
N ASN A 33 0.97 -6.46 -21.24
CA ASN A 33 0.38 -5.41 -22.08
C ASN A 33 1.09 -4.06 -22.00
N ASN A 34 2.07 -3.89 -21.10
CA ASN A 34 2.83 -2.64 -20.87
C ASN A 34 1.92 -1.38 -20.95
N LYS A 35 0.70 -1.46 -20.40
CA LYS A 35 -0.28 -0.39 -20.49
C LYS A 35 0.11 0.77 -19.58
N THR A 36 0.71 1.76 -20.19
CA THR A 36 0.74 3.12 -19.72
C THR A 36 -0.66 3.72 -19.94
N GLY A 37 -1.46 3.83 -18.88
CA GLY A 37 -2.54 4.81 -18.85
C GLY A 37 -3.95 4.32 -19.17
N THR A 38 -4.86 4.82 -18.39
CA THR A 38 -6.20 5.38 -18.65
C THR A 38 -7.42 4.50 -18.77
N ASP A 39 -7.41 3.21 -18.53
CA ASP A 39 -8.68 2.47 -18.39
C ASP A 39 -8.71 1.57 -17.17
N ILE A 40 -8.84 2.18 -15.99
CA ILE A 40 -9.25 1.47 -14.78
C ILE A 40 -10.75 1.67 -14.62
N SER A 41 -11.55 0.89 -15.35
CA SER A 41 -12.92 0.62 -14.96
C SER A 41 -12.88 -0.33 -13.77
N ALA A 42 -13.37 0.16 -12.63
CA ALA A 42 -13.52 -0.58 -11.40
C ALA A 42 -14.13 -1.97 -11.66
N LYS A 43 -13.38 -3.02 -11.39
CA LYS A 43 -13.93 -4.35 -11.12
C LYS A 43 -13.55 -4.73 -9.70
N ALA A 44 -14.50 -4.42 -8.81
CA ALA A 44 -14.59 -5.03 -7.51
C ALA A 44 -14.82 -6.55 -7.68
N SER A 45 -14.16 -7.31 -6.80
CA SER A 45 -14.52 -8.65 -6.32
C SER A 45 -15.17 -9.62 -7.32
N SER A 46 -14.41 -10.62 -7.73
CA SER A 46 -14.94 -11.97 -7.90
C SER A 46 -13.87 -12.96 -7.42
N GLU A 47 -14.24 -13.67 -6.35
CA GLU A 47 -13.59 -14.90 -5.93
C GLU A 47 -13.88 -15.95 -6.99
N ASP A 48 -12.95 -16.14 -7.90
CA ASP A 48 -12.91 -17.34 -8.72
C ASP A 48 -11.47 -17.81 -8.83
N GLY A 49 -11.27 -19.05 -8.36
CA GLY A 49 -9.98 -19.72 -8.25
C GLY A 49 -9.34 -19.99 -9.60
N ASN A 50 -8.70 -18.98 -10.15
CA ASN A 50 -7.76 -19.17 -11.24
C ASN A 50 -6.41 -18.59 -10.76
N ASN A 51 -5.39 -19.46 -10.71
CA ASN A 51 -4.04 -19.22 -10.21
C ASN A 51 -3.28 -18.20 -11.08
N MET A 52 -3.79 -16.96 -11.17
CA MET A 52 -3.07 -15.84 -11.75
C MET A 52 -2.02 -15.41 -10.73
N GLN A 53 -0.75 -15.64 -11.03
CA GLN A 53 0.37 -15.20 -10.21
C GLN A 53 0.36 -13.66 -10.15
N ASN A 54 -0.25 -13.11 -9.12
CA ASN A 54 -0.19 -11.69 -8.81
C ASN A 54 1.16 -11.38 -8.15
N ILE A 55 1.83 -10.35 -8.63
CA ILE A 55 3.06 -9.85 -8.05
C ILE A 55 2.70 -8.76 -7.05
N THR A 56 3.06 -8.96 -5.79
CA THR A 56 2.89 -7.95 -4.74
C THR A 56 3.95 -6.86 -4.88
N VAL A 57 3.52 -5.61 -4.95
CA VAL A 57 4.42 -4.46 -5.12
C VAL A 57 4.34 -3.55 -3.90
N PHE A 58 5.50 -3.31 -3.28
CA PHE A 58 5.65 -2.37 -2.16
C PHE A 58 6.12 -1.01 -2.69
N VAL A 59 5.42 0.05 -2.30
CA VAL A 59 5.70 1.42 -2.77
C VAL A 59 5.71 2.40 -1.60
N LYS A 60 6.84 3.05 -1.38
CA LYS A 60 6.93 4.12 -0.35
C LYS A 60 6.14 5.36 -0.75
N ASP A 61 5.76 6.15 0.23
CA ASP A 61 5.04 7.42 0.07
C ASP A 61 3.66 7.29 -0.59
N THR A 62 3.04 6.11 -0.50
CA THR A 62 1.67 5.86 -0.97
C THR A 62 0.73 5.53 0.17
N VAL A 63 -0.56 5.72 -0.05
CA VAL A 63 -1.66 5.55 0.91
C VAL A 63 -2.69 4.60 0.33
N ILE A 64 -3.37 3.82 1.16
CA ILE A 64 -4.51 3.00 0.72
C ILE A 64 -5.52 3.87 -0.04
N GLY A 65 -5.93 3.42 -1.22
CA GLY A 65 -6.83 4.14 -2.12
C GLY A 65 -6.12 5.08 -3.11
N ASP A 66 -4.79 5.22 -3.04
CA ASP A 66 -4.06 5.88 -4.13
C ASP A 66 -4.09 5.03 -5.40
N VAL A 67 -4.33 5.67 -6.54
CA VAL A 67 -3.98 5.14 -7.85
C VAL A 67 -2.74 5.88 -8.34
N ALA A 68 -1.67 5.14 -8.59
CA ALA A 68 -0.36 5.72 -8.82
C ALA A 68 0.40 5.07 -9.98
N GLU A 69 1.16 5.87 -10.71
CA GLU A 69 2.24 5.36 -11.55
C GLU A 69 3.48 5.12 -10.71
N ILE A 70 4.03 3.94 -10.85
CA ILE A 70 5.22 3.50 -10.14
C ILE A 70 6.29 3.02 -11.11
N SER A 71 7.55 3.20 -10.76
CA SER A 71 8.69 2.62 -11.46
C SER A 71 9.27 1.48 -10.66
N ILE A 72 9.44 0.31 -11.27
CA ILE A 72 9.99 -0.88 -10.63
C ILE A 72 11.48 -0.68 -10.34
N MET A 73 11.86 -0.70 -9.08
CA MET A 73 13.26 -0.61 -8.65
C MET A 73 13.93 -1.99 -8.58
N LYS A 74 13.20 -2.96 -8.03
CA LYS A 74 13.68 -4.34 -7.84
C LYS A 74 12.51 -5.29 -7.93
N ALA A 75 12.68 -6.38 -8.64
CA ALA A 75 11.69 -7.45 -8.72
C ALA A 75 12.30 -8.79 -8.28
N LYS A 76 11.48 -9.59 -7.62
CA LYS A 76 11.71 -11.01 -7.29
C LYS A 76 10.54 -11.81 -7.86
N LYS A 77 10.53 -13.13 -7.70
CA LYS A 77 9.54 -14.04 -8.29
C LYS A 77 8.07 -13.64 -8.01
N SER A 78 7.76 -13.22 -6.78
CA SER A 78 6.39 -12.88 -6.33
C SER A 78 6.27 -11.50 -5.67
N ILE A 79 7.37 -10.77 -5.51
CA ILE A 79 7.44 -9.50 -4.80
C ILE A 79 8.24 -8.51 -5.64
N ALA A 80 7.77 -7.27 -5.71
CA ALA A 80 8.51 -6.17 -6.31
C ALA A 80 8.53 -4.95 -5.37
N TYR A 81 9.49 -4.08 -5.59
CA TYR A 81 9.61 -2.78 -4.93
C TYR A 81 9.54 -1.71 -5.99
N GLY A 82 8.58 -0.81 -5.82
CA GLY A 82 8.34 0.32 -6.70
C GLY A 82 8.69 1.65 -6.04
N ARG A 83 8.99 2.65 -6.86
CA ARG A 83 9.09 4.05 -6.47
C ARG A 83 7.92 4.79 -7.06
N LEU A 84 7.24 5.60 -6.27
CA LEU A 84 6.19 6.49 -6.74
C LEU A 84 6.77 7.48 -7.77
N VAL A 85 6.17 7.51 -8.95
CA VAL A 85 6.49 8.47 -10.03
C VAL A 85 5.52 9.65 -9.95
N ARG A 86 4.22 9.36 -10.01
CA ARG A 86 3.16 10.35 -9.81
C ARG A 86 1.88 9.69 -9.31
N LEU A 87 1.05 10.48 -8.64
CA LEU A 87 -0.31 10.09 -8.31
C LEU A 87 -1.23 10.39 -9.50
N ILE A 88 -2.06 9.43 -9.86
CA ILE A 88 -3.15 9.59 -10.83
C ILE A 88 -4.40 10.05 -10.09
N THR A 89 -4.80 9.28 -9.09
CA THR A 89 -5.91 9.62 -8.19
C THR A 89 -5.40 9.52 -6.76
N PRO A 90 -5.28 10.65 -6.04
CA PRO A 90 -4.88 10.62 -4.64
C PRO A 90 -5.98 10.06 -3.76
N SER A 91 -5.60 9.28 -2.76
CA SER A 91 -6.48 8.77 -1.72
C SER A 91 -7.13 9.91 -0.92
N PRO A 92 -8.40 9.79 -0.48
CA PRO A 92 -9.05 10.75 0.41
C PRO A 92 -8.39 10.83 1.80
N TYR A 93 -7.59 9.83 2.17
CA TYR A 93 -6.84 9.80 3.43
C TYR A 93 -5.47 10.48 3.35
N ARG A 94 -5.11 11.01 2.20
CA ARG A 94 -3.85 11.70 2.00
C ARG A 94 -3.93 13.14 2.54
N VAL A 95 -2.91 13.53 3.31
CA VAL A 95 -2.77 14.88 3.84
C VAL A 95 -1.38 15.45 3.52
N THR A 96 -1.27 16.77 3.55
CA THR A 96 0.04 17.42 3.47
C THR A 96 0.78 17.23 4.77
N PRO A 97 2.01 16.67 4.76
CA PRO A 97 2.82 16.54 5.97
C PRO A 97 3.04 17.89 6.66
N VAL A 98 2.97 17.91 7.99
CA VAL A 98 3.26 19.11 8.79
C VAL A 98 4.72 19.52 8.66
N CYS A 99 5.63 18.55 8.60
CA CYS A 99 7.05 18.77 8.42
C CYS A 99 7.38 19.04 6.92
N PRO A 100 7.95 20.20 6.57
CA PRO A 100 8.24 20.53 5.16
C PRO A 100 9.34 19.66 4.54
N ILE A 101 10.16 19.00 5.36
CA ILE A 101 11.22 18.11 4.90
C ILE A 101 10.89 16.62 5.09
N ALA A 102 9.65 16.28 5.47
CA ALA A 102 9.23 14.89 5.73
C ALA A 102 9.63 13.92 4.62
N LYS A 103 9.43 14.34 3.36
CA LYS A 103 9.73 13.52 2.17
C LYS A 103 11.23 13.27 1.95
N SER A 104 12.09 14.21 2.32
CA SER A 104 13.54 14.11 2.11
C SER A 104 14.28 13.58 3.35
N CYS A 105 13.76 13.85 4.53
CA CYS A 105 14.36 13.44 5.81
C CYS A 105 14.25 11.92 6.04
N GLY A 106 13.11 11.32 5.69
CA GLY A 106 12.88 9.88 5.91
C GLY A 106 12.66 9.46 7.37
N GLY A 107 12.61 10.40 8.31
CA GLY A 107 12.39 10.11 9.75
C GLY A 107 10.93 9.77 10.08
N CYS A 108 9.97 10.19 9.25
CA CYS A 108 8.54 9.99 9.46
C CYS A 108 7.93 9.25 8.26
N SER A 109 7.46 8.04 8.47
CA SER A 109 6.90 7.20 7.40
C SER A 109 5.43 7.45 7.09
N LEU A 110 4.66 8.10 8.00
CA LEU A 110 3.21 8.16 7.92
C LEU A 110 2.62 9.58 7.89
N GLN A 111 3.43 10.65 7.92
CA GLN A 111 2.91 12.03 8.00
C GLN A 111 2.04 12.46 6.80
N HIS A 112 2.13 11.75 5.70
CA HIS A 112 1.31 11.99 4.50
C HIS A 112 -0.08 11.31 4.56
N ILE A 113 -0.40 10.65 5.68
CA ILE A 113 -1.66 9.93 5.94
C ILE A 113 -2.41 10.66 7.05
N SER A 114 -3.74 10.81 6.94
CA SER A 114 -4.56 11.39 8.00
C SER A 114 -4.37 10.65 9.32
N TYR A 115 -4.42 11.37 10.44
CA TYR A 115 -4.07 10.77 11.74
C TYR A 115 -5.04 9.65 12.13
N GLU A 116 -6.33 9.80 11.83
CA GLU A 116 -7.34 8.75 12.04
C GLU A 116 -6.97 7.47 11.28
N LYS A 117 -6.52 7.62 10.04
CA LYS A 117 -6.11 6.47 9.21
C LYS A 117 -4.80 5.85 9.71
N GLN A 118 -3.89 6.65 10.28
CA GLN A 118 -2.69 6.12 10.94
C GLN A 118 -3.05 5.28 12.17
N LEU A 119 -4.03 5.71 12.98
CA LEU A 119 -4.50 4.96 14.13
C LEU A 119 -5.15 3.64 13.70
N GLU A 120 -6.04 3.68 12.71
CA GLU A 120 -6.66 2.49 12.14
C GLU A 120 -5.60 1.49 11.62
N TYR A 121 -4.62 1.97 10.88
CA TYR A 121 -3.51 1.14 10.39
C TYR A 121 -2.74 0.47 11.54
N LYS A 122 -2.38 1.22 12.57
CA LYS A 122 -1.65 0.70 13.73
C LYS A 122 -2.46 -0.34 14.49
N TRP A 123 -3.75 -0.09 14.67
CA TRP A 123 -4.67 -1.02 15.34
C TRP A 123 -4.80 -2.32 14.54
N ASN A 124 -5.06 -2.22 13.24
CA ASN A 124 -5.14 -3.38 12.35
C ASN A 124 -3.83 -4.18 12.31
N LYS A 125 -2.68 -3.51 12.35
CA LYS A 125 -1.37 -4.17 12.39
C LYS A 125 -1.22 -5.06 13.64
N VAL A 126 -1.59 -4.56 14.81
CA VAL A 126 -1.55 -5.35 16.06
C VAL A 126 -2.52 -6.52 15.96
N ARG A 127 -3.75 -6.29 15.52
CA ARG A 127 -4.78 -7.30 15.30
C ARG A 127 -4.29 -8.45 14.41
N GLU A 128 -3.69 -8.12 13.26
CA GLU A 128 -3.16 -9.13 12.35
C GLU A 128 -1.96 -9.90 12.94
N CYS A 129 -1.11 -9.25 13.73
CA CYS A 129 -0.04 -9.93 14.45
C CYS A 129 -0.59 -10.94 15.48
N LEU A 130 -1.59 -10.55 16.26
CA LEU A 130 -2.26 -11.44 17.23
C LEU A 130 -2.89 -12.64 16.50
N ARG A 131 -3.57 -12.41 15.39
CA ARG A 131 -4.23 -13.45 14.62
C ARG A 131 -3.23 -14.39 13.94
N ARG A 132 -2.26 -13.85 13.19
CA ARG A 132 -1.37 -14.65 12.33
C ARG A 132 -0.21 -15.27 13.09
N ILE A 133 0.42 -14.51 13.99
CA ILE A 133 1.60 -14.95 14.76
C ILE A 133 1.15 -15.55 16.09
N GLY A 134 0.30 -14.85 16.83
CA GLY A 134 -0.21 -15.28 18.11
C GLY A 134 -1.22 -16.44 18.03
N LYS A 135 -1.76 -16.73 16.83
CA LYS A 135 -2.79 -17.76 16.59
C LYS A 135 -4.05 -17.56 17.42
N ILE A 136 -4.37 -16.31 17.76
CA ILE A 136 -5.57 -15.95 18.50
C ILE A 136 -6.73 -15.85 17.51
N GLU A 137 -7.76 -16.66 17.70
CA GLU A 137 -8.92 -16.72 16.78
C GLU A 137 -9.73 -15.42 16.79
N ASN A 138 -9.95 -14.85 17.98
CA ASN A 138 -10.75 -13.63 18.16
C ASN A 138 -9.92 -12.51 18.83
N PRO A 139 -8.96 -11.90 18.14
CA PRO A 139 -8.12 -10.85 18.72
C PRO A 139 -8.92 -9.62 19.17
N ASP A 140 -10.04 -9.33 18.51
CA ASP A 140 -10.89 -8.16 18.80
C ASP A 140 -11.45 -8.18 20.24
N THR A 141 -11.59 -9.36 20.85
CA THR A 141 -12.05 -9.48 22.23
C THR A 141 -10.98 -9.13 23.27
N LEU A 142 -9.72 -9.08 22.86
CA LEU A 142 -8.56 -8.77 23.69
C LEU A 142 -8.01 -7.37 23.46
N MET A 143 -8.47 -6.72 22.39
CA MET A 143 -7.98 -5.41 22.00
C MET A 143 -8.93 -4.31 22.48
N GLU A 144 -8.36 -3.34 23.17
CA GLU A 144 -9.06 -2.09 23.48
C GLU A 144 -8.96 -1.10 22.32
N PRO A 145 -9.82 -0.06 22.30
CA PRO A 145 -9.70 1.04 21.34
C PRO A 145 -8.31 1.67 21.43
N ILE A 146 -7.76 2.05 20.26
CA ILE A 146 -6.45 2.69 20.23
C ILE A 146 -6.54 4.12 20.80
N TYR A 147 -5.64 4.46 21.69
CA TYR A 147 -5.52 5.81 22.21
C TYR A 147 -4.61 6.64 21.31
N GLY A 148 -5.17 7.71 20.76
CA GLY A 148 -4.46 8.69 19.97
C GLY A 148 -4.03 9.92 20.78
N MET A 149 -3.08 10.66 20.25
CA MET A 149 -2.70 11.97 20.79
C MET A 149 -3.61 13.07 20.22
N LYS A 150 -3.85 14.15 21.00
CA LYS A 150 -4.60 15.32 20.52
C LYS A 150 -3.81 16.10 19.46
N GLU A 151 -2.50 16.20 19.67
CA GLU A 151 -1.55 16.88 18.79
C GLU A 151 -0.42 15.89 18.47
N PRO A 152 -0.51 15.15 17.36
CA PRO A 152 0.44 14.07 17.04
C PRO A 152 1.79 14.55 16.50
N TYR A 153 1.92 15.83 16.11
CA TYR A 153 3.13 16.43 15.51
C TYR A 153 3.40 17.83 16.04
#